data_b3d8558e692e00001f4228605e8726ee
#
_entry.id   b3d8558e692e00001f4228605e8726ee
#
_cell.length_a   1.000
_cell.length_b   1.000
_cell.length_c   1.000
_cell.angle_alpha   90.00
_cell.angle_beta   90.00
_cell.angle_gamma   90.00
#
_symmetry.space_group_name_H-M   'P 1'
#
loop_
_entity.id
_entity.type
_entity.pdbx_description
1 polymer ?
#
loop_
_entity_poly.entity_id
_entity_poly.type
_entity_poly.pdbx_seq_one_letter_code
_entity_poly.pdbx_strand_id
1 'polypeptide(L)'
;CLWSGALADDLEMDGVVRQRHHDTRAVHYRRILDDGAIYAQPFSEGGSAAAGTVAFSTTAVRSDGGWVVRGKKIFASLAGSADYYGTLCTELQHADDKPSRSNTLYLAVPAKAEGVRVVGDWDPLGMRATVSRTLLFEEVFVPDGSELLPPGVYFQAASRWPHMFMTLTPAYMGLAQAAYDFTVKYLRGELPGAPPVKRRMYPTKQLAVADMRLMLEQTKAIWFQAMSEAGPNPTKEQILRAYAAQYSVMENANELAQLAIRTCGGLSMLKSLALERIYRDSRCGSLMLPWTAEICLDRIGREALYESGENDDA
;
A
#
# COMPACT_ATOMS: atom_id res chain seq x y z
N CYS A 1 -8.96 3.12 1.10
CA CYS A 1 -9.70 3.54 2.32
C CYS A 1 -11.05 2.87 2.46
N LEU A 2 -11.98 3.14 1.55
CA LEU A 2 -13.39 2.74 1.74
C LEU A 2 -13.65 1.25 1.63
N TRP A 3 -12.85 0.50 0.88
CA TRP A 3 -12.96 -0.95 0.80
C TRP A 3 -12.76 -1.62 2.18
N SER A 4 -11.96 -1.02 3.07
CA SER A 4 -11.77 -1.55 4.42
C SER A 4 -13.08 -1.58 5.23
N GLY A 5 -14.02 -0.68 4.93
CA GLY A 5 -15.36 -0.72 5.53
C GLY A 5 -16.13 -2.00 5.22
N ALA A 6 -15.95 -2.58 4.03
CA ALA A 6 -16.58 -3.85 3.68
C ALA A 6 -15.98 -5.04 4.45
N LEU A 7 -14.70 -4.96 4.86
CA LEU A 7 -14.07 -6.01 5.67
C LEU A 7 -14.67 -6.16 7.08
N ALA A 8 -15.39 -5.13 7.55
CA ALA A 8 -16.07 -5.18 8.82
C ALA A 8 -17.44 -5.89 8.75
N ASP A 9 -17.99 -6.11 7.54
CA ASP A 9 -19.33 -6.70 7.38
C ASP A 9 -19.42 -8.12 7.96
N ASP A 10 -18.33 -8.86 7.91
CA ASP A 10 -18.24 -10.24 8.43
C ASP A 10 -17.85 -10.31 9.93
N LEU A 11 -17.55 -9.19 10.57
CA LEU A 11 -17.19 -9.17 11.97
C LEU A 11 -18.44 -9.29 12.85
N GLU A 12 -18.31 -10.01 13.96
CA GLU A 12 -19.34 -9.99 14.99
C GLU A 12 -19.39 -8.62 15.65
N MET A 13 -20.55 -7.97 15.59
CA MET A 13 -20.80 -6.69 16.22
C MET A 13 -22.27 -6.53 16.57
N ASP A 14 -22.55 -5.69 17.55
CA ASP A 14 -23.90 -5.29 17.92
C ASP A 14 -24.68 -4.73 16.73
N GLY A 15 -25.98 -5.02 16.66
CA GLY A 15 -26.83 -4.60 15.56
C GLY A 15 -26.91 -3.08 15.38
N VAL A 16 -26.87 -2.30 16.47
CA VAL A 16 -26.88 -0.84 16.43
C VAL A 16 -25.56 -0.32 15.85
N VAL A 17 -24.43 -0.89 16.28
CA VAL A 17 -23.09 -0.55 15.75
C VAL A 17 -23.00 -0.87 14.26
N ARG A 18 -23.52 -2.04 13.84
CA ARG A 18 -23.57 -2.45 12.43
C ARG A 18 -24.39 -1.47 11.59
N GLN A 19 -25.59 -1.12 12.05
CA GLN A 19 -26.45 -0.19 11.32
C GLN A 19 -25.80 1.19 11.19
N ARG A 20 -25.25 1.72 12.28
CA ARG A 20 -24.50 2.99 12.25
C ARG A 20 -23.34 2.94 11.26
N HIS A 21 -22.57 1.84 11.25
CA HIS A 21 -21.48 1.67 10.29
C HIS A 21 -21.98 1.69 8.83
N HIS A 22 -23.07 1.00 8.54
CA HIS A 22 -23.65 0.99 7.19
C HIS A 22 -24.12 2.37 6.78
N ASP A 23 -24.79 3.12 7.67
CA ASP A 23 -25.27 4.47 7.39
C ASP A 23 -24.11 5.44 7.12
N THR A 24 -23.10 5.41 7.96
CA THR A 24 -21.88 6.24 7.81
C THR A 24 -21.12 5.89 6.52
N ARG A 25 -20.91 4.61 6.23
CA ARG A 25 -20.27 4.15 5.01
C ARG A 25 -21.04 4.59 3.76
N ALA A 26 -22.36 4.55 3.78
CA ALA A 26 -23.18 5.01 2.67
C ALA A 26 -23.00 6.50 2.38
N VAL A 27 -22.74 7.33 3.38
CA VAL A 27 -22.42 8.76 3.18
C VAL A 27 -21.09 8.90 2.45
N HIS A 28 -20.05 8.16 2.86
CA HIS A 28 -18.74 8.21 2.18
C HIS A 28 -18.82 7.71 0.73
N TYR A 29 -19.58 6.65 0.46
CA TYR A 29 -19.78 6.17 -0.91
C TYR A 29 -20.48 7.19 -1.79
N ARG A 30 -21.52 7.87 -1.29
CA ARG A 30 -22.18 8.95 -2.02
C ARG A 30 -21.25 10.10 -2.34
N ARG A 31 -20.40 10.54 -1.41
CA ARG A 31 -19.40 11.57 -1.68
C ARG A 31 -18.48 11.20 -2.86
N ILE A 32 -18.12 9.91 -3.01
CA ILE A 32 -17.32 9.48 -4.15
C ILE A 32 -18.15 9.45 -5.43
N LEU A 33 -19.37 8.89 -5.38
CA LEU A 33 -20.18 8.67 -6.57
C LEU A 33 -20.80 9.96 -7.10
N ASP A 34 -21.29 10.81 -6.20
CA ASP A 34 -22.05 12.00 -6.55
C ASP A 34 -21.13 13.23 -6.67
N ASP A 35 -20.16 13.38 -5.78
CA ASP A 35 -19.28 14.56 -5.69
C ASP A 35 -17.89 14.32 -6.31
N GLY A 36 -17.56 13.09 -6.67
CA GLY A 36 -16.22 12.73 -7.17
C GLY A 36 -15.10 12.84 -6.12
N ALA A 37 -15.44 12.77 -4.82
CA ALA A 37 -14.51 12.98 -3.74
C ALA A 37 -13.36 11.96 -3.72
N ILE A 38 -12.15 12.46 -3.55
CA ILE A 38 -10.91 11.67 -3.52
C ILE A 38 -10.51 11.39 -2.06
N TYR A 39 -10.39 10.11 -1.73
CA TYR A 39 -9.93 9.66 -0.42
C TYR A 39 -8.50 9.13 -0.52
N ALA A 40 -7.58 9.71 0.22
CA ALA A 40 -6.22 9.20 0.40
C ALA A 40 -6.09 8.44 1.72
N GLN A 41 -5.13 7.51 1.80
CA GLN A 41 -4.88 6.71 3.01
C GLN A 41 -3.44 6.93 3.50
N PRO A 42 -3.17 7.96 4.30
CA PRO A 42 -1.90 8.15 4.96
C PRO A 42 -1.75 7.13 6.09
N PHE A 43 -0.87 6.16 5.91
CA PHE A 43 -0.72 5.03 6.84
C PHE A 43 0.45 5.21 7.81
N SER A 44 1.62 5.58 7.27
CA SER A 44 2.88 5.58 8.00
C SER A 44 3.06 6.78 8.93
N GLU A 45 3.72 6.54 10.08
CA GLU A 45 4.08 7.55 11.09
C GLU A 45 5.59 7.62 11.35
N GLY A 46 6.38 6.74 10.68
CA GLY A 46 7.83 6.61 10.89
C GLY A 46 8.21 5.61 11.96
N GLY A 47 7.26 4.82 12.47
CA GLY A 47 7.46 3.76 13.46
C GLY A 47 6.82 2.45 13.06
N SER A 48 6.77 1.48 13.99
CA SER A 48 6.25 0.12 13.76
C SER A 48 4.72 0.02 13.76
N ALA A 49 3.97 1.10 13.97
CA ALA A 49 2.51 1.07 13.98
C ALA A 49 1.93 0.56 12.64
N ALA A 50 2.54 0.94 11.52
CA ALA A 50 2.15 0.47 10.19
C ALA A 50 2.35 -1.04 9.99
N ALA A 51 3.29 -1.66 10.72
CA ALA A 51 3.48 -3.11 10.75
C ALA A 51 2.49 -3.83 11.68
N GLY A 52 1.62 -3.09 12.38
CA GLY A 52 0.59 -3.66 13.27
C GLY A 52 1.09 -4.12 14.64
N THR A 53 2.33 -3.79 15.00
CA THR A 53 2.94 -4.24 16.27
C THR A 53 2.65 -3.32 17.45
N VAL A 54 2.43 -2.03 17.19
CA VAL A 54 2.11 -1.01 18.20
C VAL A 54 0.89 -0.19 17.81
N ALA A 55 0.33 0.57 18.76
CA ALA A 55 -0.75 1.52 18.49
C ALA A 55 -0.23 2.70 17.65
N PHE A 56 -1.14 3.37 16.94
CA PHE A 56 -0.82 4.58 16.20
C PHE A 56 -0.50 5.73 17.15
N SER A 57 0.55 6.50 16.82
CA SER A 57 0.97 7.69 17.59
C SER A 57 0.12 8.93 17.26
N THR A 58 -0.54 8.97 16.11
CA THR A 58 -1.61 9.93 15.84
C THR A 58 -2.76 9.62 16.77
N THR A 59 -3.26 10.60 17.50
CA THR A 59 -4.30 10.44 18.52
C THR A 59 -5.56 11.21 18.20
N ALA A 60 -6.67 10.78 18.78
CA ALA A 60 -7.94 11.47 18.72
C ALA A 60 -8.54 11.50 20.13
N VAL A 61 -8.93 12.69 20.61
CA VAL A 61 -9.62 12.86 21.88
C VAL A 61 -11.07 13.22 21.59
N ARG A 62 -11.99 12.61 22.31
CA ARG A 62 -13.42 12.88 22.15
C ARG A 62 -13.74 14.32 22.51
N SER A 63 -14.55 14.98 21.69
CA SER A 63 -15.06 16.33 21.85
C SER A 63 -16.55 16.37 21.59
N ASP A 64 -17.21 17.48 21.88
CA ASP A 64 -18.64 17.63 21.55
C ASP A 64 -18.85 17.55 20.04
N GLY A 65 -19.67 16.61 19.60
CA GLY A 65 -20.00 16.37 18.20
C GLY A 65 -18.90 15.75 17.33
N GLY A 66 -17.79 15.25 17.93
CA GLY A 66 -16.71 14.64 17.13
C GLY A 66 -15.44 14.31 17.91
N TRP A 67 -14.30 14.42 17.24
CA TRP A 67 -12.97 14.20 17.79
C TRP A 67 -12.04 15.35 17.46
N VAL A 68 -11.05 15.59 18.31
CA VAL A 68 -9.91 16.45 18.02
C VAL A 68 -8.70 15.57 17.76
N VAL A 69 -8.20 15.61 16.52
CA VAL A 69 -7.11 14.77 16.02
C VAL A 69 -5.79 15.53 16.09
N ARG A 70 -4.74 14.87 16.63
CA ARG A 70 -3.37 15.37 16.73
C ARG A 70 -2.38 14.33 16.23
N GLY A 71 -1.35 14.74 15.49
CA GLY A 71 -0.29 13.83 15.09
C GLY A 71 0.31 14.12 13.73
N LYS A 72 0.99 13.11 13.20
CA LYS A 72 1.74 13.23 11.95
C LYS A 72 1.64 11.95 11.13
N LYS A 73 1.41 12.08 9.84
CA LYS A 73 1.55 11.00 8.86
C LYS A 73 2.62 11.34 7.84
N ILE A 74 3.47 10.36 7.52
CA ILE A 74 4.49 10.49 6.47
C ILE A 74 4.13 9.60 5.28
N PHE A 75 4.76 9.84 4.14
CA PHE A 75 4.44 9.14 2.89
C PHE A 75 2.94 9.19 2.55
N ALA A 76 2.31 10.34 2.82
CA ALA A 76 0.89 10.55 2.58
C ALA A 76 0.63 10.83 1.09
N SER A 77 0.45 9.77 0.31
CA SER A 77 0.13 9.88 -1.12
C SER A 77 -1.10 10.74 -1.34
N LEU A 78 -1.11 11.54 -2.41
CA LEU A 78 -2.12 12.55 -2.74
C LEU A 78 -2.23 13.69 -1.72
N ALA A 79 -1.16 13.96 -0.95
CA ALA A 79 -1.13 15.10 -0.03
C ALA A 79 -1.33 16.43 -0.79
N GLY A 80 -2.38 17.16 -0.43
CA GLY A 80 -2.80 18.40 -1.10
C GLY A 80 -3.71 18.21 -2.33
N SER A 81 -4.00 16.97 -2.73
CA SER A 81 -4.90 16.66 -3.85
C SER A 81 -6.13 15.85 -3.45
N ALA A 82 -6.11 15.21 -2.28
CA ALA A 82 -7.26 14.49 -1.74
C ALA A 82 -8.26 15.45 -1.08
N ASP A 83 -9.53 15.05 -1.05
CA ASP A 83 -10.60 15.75 -0.32
C ASP A 83 -10.70 15.25 1.13
N TYR A 84 -10.35 13.97 1.35
CA TYR A 84 -10.36 13.34 2.66
C TYR A 84 -9.10 12.48 2.87
N TYR A 85 -8.57 12.53 4.08
CA TYR A 85 -7.50 11.65 4.53
C TYR A 85 -8.08 10.58 5.46
N GLY A 86 -8.14 9.33 5.00
CA GLY A 86 -8.49 8.18 5.83
C GLY A 86 -7.36 7.91 6.82
N THR A 87 -7.51 8.43 8.02
CA THR A 87 -6.47 8.49 9.04
C THR A 87 -6.72 7.48 10.14
N LEU A 88 -5.81 6.51 10.29
CA LEU A 88 -5.77 5.64 11.46
C LEU A 88 -5.13 6.39 12.63
N CYS A 89 -5.82 6.42 13.74
CA CYS A 89 -5.37 7.07 14.97
C CYS A 89 -5.81 6.25 16.19
N THR A 90 -5.31 6.59 17.37
CA THR A 90 -5.69 5.97 18.63
C THR A 90 -6.61 6.91 19.41
N GLU A 91 -7.79 6.44 19.80
CA GLU A 91 -8.69 7.17 20.70
C GLU A 91 -8.11 7.19 22.10
N LEU A 92 -8.06 8.37 22.70
CA LEU A 92 -7.69 8.59 24.08
C LEU A 92 -8.87 9.23 24.83
N GLN A 93 -9.10 8.83 26.08
CA GLN A 93 -10.08 9.49 26.96
C GLN A 93 -9.55 10.84 27.41
N HIS A 94 -8.25 10.90 27.72
CA HIS A 94 -7.51 12.10 28.10
C HIS A 94 -6.20 12.16 27.30
N ALA A 95 -5.68 13.37 27.10
CA ALA A 95 -4.46 13.59 26.32
C ALA A 95 -3.21 12.85 26.84
N ASP A 96 -3.19 12.54 28.13
CA ASP A 96 -2.07 11.87 28.83
C ASP A 96 -2.19 10.33 28.86
N ASP A 97 -3.28 9.77 28.30
CA ASP A 97 -3.49 8.33 28.29
C ASP A 97 -2.47 7.63 27.35
N LYS A 98 -2.15 6.38 27.69
CA LYS A 98 -1.28 5.56 26.84
C LYS A 98 -2.08 4.98 25.67
N PRO A 99 -1.61 5.14 24.42
CA PRO A 99 -2.24 4.56 23.25
C PRO A 99 -2.38 3.03 23.35
N SER A 100 -3.56 2.51 22.97
CA SER A 100 -3.84 1.08 22.90
C SER A 100 -4.35 0.70 21.50
N ARG A 101 -3.95 -0.47 20.99
CA ARG A 101 -4.44 -1.01 19.71
C ARG A 101 -5.95 -1.24 19.69
N SER A 102 -6.55 -1.59 20.84
CA SER A 102 -7.99 -1.78 20.97
C SER A 102 -8.81 -0.49 20.77
N ASN A 103 -8.15 0.67 20.90
CA ASN A 103 -8.80 1.98 20.78
C ASN A 103 -8.51 2.64 19.42
N THR A 104 -8.22 1.84 18.39
CA THR A 104 -7.94 2.39 17.05
C THR A 104 -9.20 2.91 16.41
N LEU A 105 -9.16 4.15 15.95
CA LEU A 105 -10.15 4.78 15.09
C LEU A 105 -9.63 4.85 13.66
N TYR A 106 -10.55 4.81 12.72
CA TYR A 106 -10.28 5.08 11.31
C TYR A 106 -11.22 6.18 10.82
N LEU A 107 -10.70 7.41 10.72
CA LEU A 107 -11.48 8.61 10.47
C LEU A 107 -11.20 9.20 9.09
N ALA A 108 -12.22 9.63 8.37
CA ALA A 108 -12.11 10.44 7.17
C ALA A 108 -11.93 11.92 7.58
N VAL A 109 -10.70 12.35 7.74
CA VAL A 109 -10.34 13.73 8.08
C VAL A 109 -10.49 14.61 6.83
N PRO A 110 -11.32 15.66 6.83
CA PRO A 110 -11.44 16.56 5.69
C PRO A 110 -10.09 17.26 5.42
N ALA A 111 -9.61 17.22 4.18
CA ALA A 111 -8.28 17.73 3.84
C ALA A 111 -8.14 19.25 4.02
N LYS A 112 -9.26 19.99 4.01
CA LYS A 112 -9.32 21.45 4.19
C LYS A 112 -9.73 21.85 5.61
N ALA A 113 -9.83 20.90 6.54
CA ALA A 113 -10.14 21.24 7.93
C ALA A 113 -9.03 22.12 8.53
N GLU A 114 -9.40 23.04 9.40
CA GLU A 114 -8.46 23.86 10.17
C GLU A 114 -7.52 22.94 10.94
N GLY A 115 -6.21 23.25 10.95
CA GLY A 115 -5.17 22.44 11.59
C GLY A 115 -4.59 21.33 10.71
N VAL A 116 -5.15 21.05 9.53
CA VAL A 116 -4.52 20.13 8.56
C VAL A 116 -3.46 20.87 7.77
N ARG A 117 -2.22 20.40 7.85
CA ARG A 117 -1.09 20.99 7.12
C ARG A 117 -0.34 19.95 6.30
N VAL A 118 -0.08 20.28 5.04
CA VAL A 118 0.81 19.53 4.14
C VAL A 118 2.17 20.17 4.20
N VAL A 119 3.19 19.44 4.64
CA VAL A 119 4.54 19.98 4.84
C VAL A 119 5.61 19.12 4.18
N GLY A 120 6.80 19.70 3.98
CA GLY A 120 7.94 19.06 3.35
C GLY A 120 7.79 18.97 1.83
N ASP A 121 8.88 18.58 1.17
CA ASP A 121 8.95 18.35 -0.26
C ASP A 121 8.82 16.86 -0.58
N TRP A 122 8.53 16.55 -1.85
CA TRP A 122 8.49 15.19 -2.35
C TRP A 122 9.42 15.05 -3.55
N ASP A 123 10.66 14.64 -3.29
CA ASP A 123 11.67 14.39 -4.33
C ASP A 123 12.32 13.00 -4.13
N PRO A 124 11.57 11.91 -4.24
CA PRO A 124 12.08 10.55 -4.08
C PRO A 124 12.77 10.05 -5.34
N LEU A 125 13.42 8.89 -5.24
CA LEU A 125 13.97 8.15 -6.37
C LEU A 125 12.91 7.85 -7.43
N GLY A 126 11.82 7.21 -7.02
CA GLY A 126 10.68 6.80 -7.85
C GLY A 126 9.35 7.15 -7.21
N MET A 127 8.24 6.78 -7.85
CA MET A 127 6.88 7.08 -7.39
C MET A 127 6.65 8.60 -7.18
N ARG A 128 7.28 9.43 -8.01
CA ARG A 128 7.25 10.90 -7.86
C ARG A 128 5.85 11.49 -8.01
N ALA A 129 5.03 10.90 -8.89
CA ALA A 129 3.67 11.36 -9.15
C ALA A 129 2.69 11.11 -7.97
N THR A 130 3.07 10.33 -6.96
CA THR A 130 2.21 10.10 -5.79
C THR A 130 2.12 11.31 -4.87
N VAL A 131 3.07 12.25 -4.93
CA VAL A 131 3.14 13.44 -4.07
C VAL A 131 2.94 13.06 -2.59
N SER A 132 3.74 12.09 -2.11
CA SER A 132 3.56 11.47 -0.78
C SER A 132 4.23 12.29 0.34
N ARG A 133 3.79 13.52 0.51
CA ARG A 133 4.33 14.47 1.50
C ARG A 133 3.92 14.11 2.93
N THR A 134 4.34 14.90 3.88
CA THR A 134 3.96 14.77 5.30
C THR A 134 2.68 15.53 5.58
N LEU A 135 1.78 14.93 6.35
CA LEU A 135 0.61 15.58 6.93
C LEU A 135 0.84 15.82 8.43
N LEU A 136 0.53 17.01 8.88
CA LEU A 136 0.42 17.36 10.30
C LEU A 136 -1.04 17.60 10.62
N PHE A 137 -1.49 17.08 11.77
CA PHE A 137 -2.80 17.32 12.35
C PHE A 137 -2.60 18.09 13.65
N GLU A 138 -2.93 19.38 13.63
CA GLU A 138 -2.76 20.32 14.75
C GLU A 138 -4.15 20.69 15.26
N GLU A 139 -4.67 19.97 16.27
CA GLU A 139 -6.01 20.18 16.84
C GLU A 139 -7.15 20.10 15.81
N VAL A 140 -7.09 19.13 14.89
CA VAL A 140 -8.06 19.03 13.80
C VAL A 140 -9.38 18.48 14.33
N PHE A 141 -10.45 19.27 14.26
CA PHE A 141 -11.79 18.77 14.57
C PHE A 141 -12.33 17.90 13.43
N VAL A 142 -12.76 16.69 13.79
CA VAL A 142 -13.36 15.71 12.88
C VAL A 142 -14.75 15.36 13.39
N PRO A 143 -15.84 15.69 12.67
CA PRO A 143 -17.18 15.50 13.16
C PRO A 143 -17.60 14.03 13.24
N ASP A 144 -18.58 13.74 14.07
CA ASP A 144 -19.30 12.46 14.09
C ASP A 144 -19.79 12.06 12.70
N GLY A 145 -19.79 10.77 12.40
CA GLY A 145 -20.12 10.26 11.07
C GLY A 145 -18.96 10.32 10.06
N SER A 146 -17.73 10.59 10.55
CA SER A 146 -16.52 10.51 9.74
C SER A 146 -15.80 9.17 9.85
N GLU A 147 -16.35 8.21 10.60
CA GLU A 147 -15.75 6.89 10.78
C GLU A 147 -15.80 6.06 9.50
N LEU A 148 -14.66 5.54 9.08
CA LEU A 148 -14.51 4.60 7.95
C LEU A 148 -14.68 3.14 8.39
N LEU A 149 -14.47 2.88 9.68
CA LEU A 149 -14.72 1.61 10.38
C LEU A 149 -15.33 1.90 11.75
N PRO A 150 -16.07 0.94 12.33
CA PRO A 150 -16.43 1.03 13.73
C PRO A 150 -15.19 1.19 14.63
N PRO A 151 -15.28 1.94 15.73
CA PRO A 151 -14.17 2.08 16.67
C PRO A 151 -13.62 0.72 17.15
N GLY A 152 -12.30 0.60 17.25
CA GLY A 152 -11.61 -0.58 17.81
C GLY A 152 -11.49 -1.79 16.88
N VAL A 153 -12.18 -1.86 15.74
CA VAL A 153 -12.23 -3.08 14.93
C VAL A 153 -11.13 -3.18 13.87
N TYR A 154 -10.31 -2.14 13.66
CA TYR A 154 -9.32 -2.13 12.58
C TYR A 154 -8.37 -3.33 12.60
N PHE A 155 -7.74 -3.61 13.74
CA PHE A 155 -6.78 -4.72 13.82
C PHE A 155 -7.45 -6.09 13.74
N GLN A 156 -8.69 -6.21 14.20
CA GLN A 156 -9.50 -7.42 14.02
C GLN A 156 -9.80 -7.65 12.54
N ALA A 157 -10.23 -6.62 11.81
CA ALA A 157 -10.46 -6.68 10.37
C ALA A 157 -9.16 -7.01 9.61
N ALA A 158 -8.04 -6.38 9.98
CA ALA A 158 -6.74 -6.62 9.36
C ALA A 158 -6.23 -8.05 9.59
N SER A 159 -6.42 -8.61 10.78
CA SER A 159 -6.06 -9.99 11.08
C SER A 159 -6.93 -11.00 10.32
N ARG A 160 -8.22 -10.70 10.18
CA ARG A 160 -9.17 -11.55 9.44
C ARG A 160 -8.89 -11.52 7.92
N TRP A 161 -8.45 -10.37 7.37
CA TRP A 161 -8.22 -10.14 5.95
C TRP A 161 -6.79 -9.68 5.66
N PRO A 162 -5.75 -10.44 5.98
CA PRO A 162 -4.36 -10.00 5.83
C PRO A 162 -3.97 -9.72 4.37
N HIS A 163 -4.64 -10.34 3.39
CA HIS A 163 -4.45 -10.05 1.96
C HIS A 163 -4.73 -8.59 1.58
N MET A 164 -5.41 -7.83 2.45
CA MET A 164 -5.58 -6.40 2.23
C MET A 164 -4.25 -5.65 2.11
N PHE A 165 -3.16 -6.17 2.66
CA PHE A 165 -1.84 -5.56 2.57
C PHE A 165 -1.15 -5.75 1.21
N MET A 166 -1.71 -6.58 0.33
CA MET A 166 -1.21 -6.81 -1.03
C MET A 166 -1.78 -5.83 -2.07
N THR A 167 -2.48 -4.77 -1.65
CA THR A 167 -3.19 -3.84 -2.56
C THR A 167 -2.28 -3.11 -3.57
N LEU A 168 -0.97 -3.03 -3.32
CA LEU A 168 0.00 -2.42 -4.22
C LEU A 168 0.58 -3.41 -5.25
N THR A 169 0.45 -4.72 -5.03
CA THR A 169 1.03 -5.73 -5.94
C THR A 169 0.55 -5.60 -7.39
N PRO A 170 -0.73 -5.28 -7.70
CA PRO A 170 -1.16 -5.09 -9.10
C PRO A 170 -0.38 -3.98 -9.82
N ALA A 171 -0.06 -2.89 -9.13
CA ALA A 171 0.70 -1.79 -9.72
C ALA A 171 2.13 -2.21 -10.08
N TYR A 172 2.81 -2.95 -9.18
CA TYR A 172 4.17 -3.44 -9.42
C TYR A 172 4.21 -4.57 -10.44
N MET A 173 3.20 -5.44 -10.48
CA MET A 173 3.03 -6.40 -11.58
C MET A 173 2.87 -5.67 -12.92
N GLY A 174 2.12 -4.56 -12.94
CA GLY A 174 1.99 -3.68 -14.11
C GLY A 174 3.31 -3.06 -14.54
N LEU A 175 4.17 -2.64 -13.60
CA LEU A 175 5.52 -2.14 -13.92
C LEU A 175 6.40 -3.22 -14.53
N ALA A 176 6.37 -4.45 -13.99
CA ALA A 176 7.08 -5.60 -14.56
C ALA A 176 6.63 -5.89 -15.99
N GLN A 177 5.33 -5.94 -16.23
CA GLN A 177 4.76 -6.14 -17.57
C GLN A 177 5.16 -5.01 -18.52
N ALA A 178 5.07 -3.75 -18.07
CA ALA A 178 5.42 -2.57 -18.88
C ALA A 178 6.91 -2.56 -19.27
N ALA A 179 7.82 -2.97 -18.36
CA ALA A 179 9.24 -3.10 -18.67
C ALA A 179 9.51 -4.18 -19.73
N TYR A 180 8.83 -5.32 -19.63
CA TYR A 180 8.89 -6.39 -20.62
C TYR A 180 8.40 -5.92 -21.99
N ASP A 181 7.21 -5.34 -22.06
CA ASP A 181 6.58 -4.88 -23.31
C ASP A 181 7.41 -3.76 -23.97
N PHE A 182 7.96 -2.84 -23.16
CA PHE A 182 8.89 -1.83 -23.65
C PHE A 182 10.10 -2.48 -24.32
N THR A 183 10.73 -3.46 -23.64
CA THR A 183 11.94 -4.14 -24.13
C THR A 183 11.67 -4.83 -25.47
N VAL A 184 10.55 -5.56 -25.57
CA VAL A 184 10.17 -6.24 -26.82
C VAL A 184 9.99 -5.25 -27.96
N LYS A 185 9.20 -4.18 -27.76
CA LYS A 185 8.99 -3.13 -28.77
C LYS A 185 10.30 -2.43 -29.17
N TYR A 186 11.14 -2.13 -28.19
CA TYR A 186 12.44 -1.47 -28.42
C TYR A 186 13.35 -2.34 -29.30
N LEU A 187 13.49 -3.63 -29.00
CA LEU A 187 14.33 -4.55 -29.76
C LEU A 187 13.80 -4.84 -31.17
N ARG A 188 12.50 -4.70 -31.35
CA ARG A 188 11.84 -4.82 -32.68
C ARG A 188 11.96 -3.53 -33.50
N GLY A 189 12.39 -2.41 -32.89
CA GLY A 189 12.47 -1.10 -33.53
C GLY A 189 11.09 -0.46 -33.76
N GLU A 190 10.12 -0.76 -32.91
CA GLU A 190 8.71 -0.35 -33.01
C GLU A 190 8.33 0.72 -31.96
N LEU A 191 9.29 1.10 -31.09
CA LEU A 191 8.99 2.03 -30.02
C LEU A 191 9.06 3.49 -30.51
N PRO A 192 7.99 4.30 -30.35
CA PRO A 192 8.02 5.71 -30.67
C PRO A 192 9.11 6.45 -29.88
N GLY A 193 9.84 7.35 -30.51
CA GLY A 193 10.92 8.12 -29.88
C GLY A 193 12.25 7.37 -29.70
N ALA A 194 12.32 6.09 -30.05
CA ALA A 194 13.55 5.31 -30.11
C ALA A 194 14.04 5.11 -31.55
N PRO A 195 15.35 4.88 -31.75
CA PRO A 195 15.86 4.55 -33.08
C PRO A 195 15.17 3.29 -33.66
N PRO A 196 14.80 3.28 -34.93
CA PRO A 196 14.11 2.15 -35.59
C PRO A 196 15.05 0.98 -35.88
N VAL A 197 16.09 0.79 -35.09
CA VAL A 197 17.10 -0.26 -35.28
C VAL A 197 16.59 -1.57 -34.69
N LYS A 198 16.47 -2.57 -35.54
CA LYS A 198 16.07 -3.93 -35.13
C LYS A 198 17.24 -4.66 -34.50
N ARG A 199 17.14 -4.96 -33.21
CA ARG A 199 18.17 -5.69 -32.43
C ARG A 199 17.71 -7.10 -32.03
N ARG A 200 16.55 -7.52 -32.48
CA ARG A 200 15.92 -8.80 -32.12
C ARG A 200 16.68 -10.05 -32.57
N MET A 201 17.63 -9.88 -33.51
CA MET A 201 18.42 -11.00 -34.06
C MET A 201 19.65 -11.37 -33.20
N TYR A 202 19.99 -10.57 -32.19
CA TYR A 202 21.13 -10.87 -31.32
C TYR A 202 20.76 -11.95 -30.28
N PRO A 203 21.48 -13.11 -30.25
CA PRO A 203 21.17 -14.20 -29.32
C PRO A 203 21.14 -13.76 -27.85
N THR A 204 22.05 -12.89 -27.42
CA THR A 204 22.07 -12.36 -26.04
C THR A 204 20.82 -11.57 -25.69
N LYS A 205 20.19 -10.88 -26.66
CA LYS A 205 18.94 -10.17 -26.46
C LYS A 205 17.74 -11.12 -26.43
N GLN A 206 17.77 -12.18 -27.22
CA GLN A 206 16.76 -13.23 -27.21
C GLN A 206 16.73 -13.95 -25.86
N LEU A 207 17.90 -14.33 -25.32
CA LEU A 207 18.03 -14.94 -23.99
C LEU A 207 17.50 -14.01 -22.90
N ALA A 208 17.90 -12.74 -22.90
CA ALA A 208 17.43 -11.78 -21.90
C ALA A 208 15.90 -11.58 -21.94
N VAL A 209 15.29 -11.57 -23.12
CA VAL A 209 13.82 -11.50 -23.27
C VAL A 209 13.16 -12.78 -22.75
N ALA A 210 13.76 -13.95 -22.99
CA ALA A 210 13.26 -15.22 -22.47
C ALA A 210 13.33 -15.25 -20.93
N ASP A 211 14.43 -14.78 -20.30
CA ASP A 211 14.58 -14.68 -18.86
C ASP A 211 13.51 -13.75 -18.25
N MET A 212 13.30 -12.57 -18.84
CA MET A 212 12.25 -11.66 -18.41
C MET A 212 10.85 -12.32 -18.51
N ARG A 213 10.58 -13.07 -19.57
CA ARG A 213 9.30 -13.75 -19.74
C ARG A 213 9.09 -14.84 -18.70
N LEU A 214 10.10 -15.66 -18.44
CA LEU A 214 10.05 -16.70 -17.39
C LEU A 214 9.80 -16.09 -16.02
N MET A 215 10.55 -15.06 -15.64
CA MET A 215 10.35 -14.34 -14.38
C MET A 215 8.94 -13.80 -14.28
N LEU A 216 8.41 -13.18 -15.32
CA LEU A 216 7.06 -12.61 -15.33
C LEU A 216 5.97 -13.69 -15.17
N GLU A 217 6.10 -14.83 -15.87
CA GLU A 217 5.14 -15.93 -15.77
C GLU A 217 5.16 -16.59 -14.37
N GLN A 218 6.35 -16.82 -13.80
CA GLN A 218 6.49 -17.34 -12.43
C GLN A 218 5.87 -16.42 -11.41
N THR A 219 6.14 -15.11 -11.53
CA THR A 219 5.59 -14.09 -10.64
C THR A 219 4.06 -14.00 -10.75
N LYS A 220 3.52 -14.05 -11.97
CA LYS A 220 2.06 -14.08 -12.18
C LYS A 220 1.43 -15.32 -11.57
N ALA A 221 2.04 -16.49 -11.73
CA ALA A 221 1.50 -17.75 -11.23
C ALA A 221 1.32 -17.72 -9.70
N ILE A 222 2.36 -17.32 -8.95
CA ILE A 222 2.27 -17.23 -7.48
C ILE A 222 1.31 -16.12 -7.04
N TRP A 223 1.30 -14.99 -7.75
CA TRP A 223 0.41 -13.88 -7.41
C TRP A 223 -1.06 -14.21 -7.63
N PHE A 224 -1.40 -14.80 -8.78
CA PHE A 224 -2.78 -15.21 -9.06
C PHE A 224 -3.26 -16.30 -8.11
N GLN A 225 -2.38 -17.23 -7.71
CA GLN A 225 -2.73 -18.22 -6.70
C GLN A 225 -3.03 -17.54 -5.36
N ALA A 226 -2.18 -16.66 -4.87
CA ALA A 226 -2.42 -15.93 -3.63
C ALA A 226 -3.71 -15.09 -3.68
N MET A 227 -4.03 -14.49 -4.84
CA MET A 227 -5.28 -13.74 -5.02
C MET A 227 -6.51 -14.64 -5.04
N SER A 228 -6.42 -15.84 -5.64
CA SER A 228 -7.53 -16.79 -5.65
C SER A 228 -7.83 -17.39 -4.26
N GLU A 229 -6.84 -17.37 -3.37
CA GLU A 229 -6.96 -17.83 -1.98
C GLU A 229 -7.35 -16.68 -1.02
N ALA A 230 -7.37 -15.44 -1.50
CA ALA A 230 -7.68 -14.29 -0.66
C ALA A 230 -9.11 -14.38 -0.10
N GLY A 231 -9.19 -14.37 1.21
CA GLY A 231 -10.46 -14.54 1.93
C GLY A 231 -10.31 -14.26 3.42
N PRO A 232 -11.43 -14.33 4.17
CA PRO A 232 -11.40 -14.17 5.62
C PRO A 232 -10.77 -15.39 6.30
N ASN A 233 -10.01 -15.15 7.37
CA ASN A 233 -9.37 -16.18 8.18
C ASN A 233 -8.55 -17.19 7.34
N PRO A 234 -7.58 -16.73 6.54
CA PRO A 234 -6.77 -17.62 5.74
C PRO A 234 -5.97 -18.58 6.61
N THR A 235 -5.66 -19.75 6.06
CA THR A 235 -4.76 -20.70 6.71
C THR A 235 -3.33 -20.13 6.77
N LYS A 236 -2.50 -20.70 7.65
CA LYS A 236 -1.07 -20.37 7.75
C LYS A 236 -0.37 -20.46 6.39
N GLU A 237 -0.59 -21.54 5.64
CA GLU A 237 -0.02 -21.73 4.31
C GLU A 237 -0.45 -20.67 3.29
N GLN A 238 -1.71 -20.23 3.34
CA GLN A 238 -2.22 -19.15 2.50
C GLN A 238 -1.55 -17.80 2.83
N ILE A 239 -1.31 -17.53 4.12
CA ILE A 239 -0.60 -16.33 4.56
C ILE A 239 0.87 -16.37 4.12
N LEU A 240 1.56 -17.49 4.27
CA LEU A 240 2.95 -17.63 3.81
C LEU A 240 3.06 -17.46 2.29
N ARG A 241 2.10 -17.98 1.55
CA ARG A 241 2.01 -17.79 0.10
C ARG A 241 1.76 -16.32 -0.27
N ALA A 242 0.93 -15.62 0.52
CA ALA A 242 0.72 -14.20 0.34
C ALA A 242 2.00 -13.37 0.57
N TYR A 243 2.80 -13.69 1.60
CA TYR A 243 4.13 -13.08 1.79
C TYR A 243 5.08 -13.39 0.63
N ALA A 244 5.11 -14.65 0.17
CA ALA A 244 5.95 -15.06 -0.96
C ALA A 244 5.52 -14.35 -2.25
N ALA A 245 4.22 -14.20 -2.51
CA ALA A 245 3.69 -13.46 -3.65
C ALA A 245 4.00 -11.96 -3.58
N GLN A 246 3.82 -11.35 -2.40
CA GLN A 246 4.18 -9.95 -2.16
C GLN A 246 5.67 -9.71 -2.47
N TYR A 247 6.55 -10.49 -1.86
CA TYR A 247 8.00 -10.42 -2.07
C TYR A 247 8.35 -10.58 -3.57
N SER A 248 7.84 -11.66 -4.19
CA SER A 248 8.16 -11.96 -5.59
C SER A 248 7.69 -10.86 -6.54
N VAL A 249 6.51 -10.30 -6.35
CA VAL A 249 6.01 -9.21 -7.19
C VAL A 249 6.89 -7.97 -7.05
N MET A 250 7.21 -7.58 -5.81
CA MET A 250 7.93 -6.33 -5.55
C MET A 250 9.40 -6.41 -6.00
N GLU A 251 10.11 -7.49 -5.68
CA GLU A 251 11.52 -7.65 -6.09
C GLU A 251 11.66 -7.96 -7.58
N ASN A 252 10.84 -8.87 -8.13
CA ASN A 252 10.93 -9.22 -9.55
C ASN A 252 10.55 -8.06 -10.46
N ALA A 253 9.68 -7.15 -10.05
CA ALA A 253 9.40 -5.94 -10.81
C ALA A 253 10.66 -5.08 -11.00
N ASN A 254 11.47 -4.96 -9.94
CA ASN A 254 12.74 -4.22 -10.01
C ASN A 254 13.81 -4.98 -10.80
N GLU A 255 13.98 -6.27 -10.56
CA GLU A 255 14.95 -7.11 -11.27
C GLU A 255 14.66 -7.15 -12.78
N LEU A 256 13.40 -7.30 -13.15
CA LEU A 256 12.98 -7.29 -14.56
C LEU A 256 13.24 -5.91 -15.19
N ALA A 257 12.95 -4.81 -14.51
CA ALA A 257 13.22 -3.47 -15.00
C ALA A 257 14.73 -3.20 -15.15
N GLN A 258 15.56 -3.71 -14.23
CA GLN A 258 17.02 -3.65 -14.31
C GLN A 258 17.53 -4.45 -15.54
N LEU A 259 17.04 -5.66 -15.73
CA LEU A 259 17.40 -6.49 -16.90
C LEU A 259 16.95 -5.82 -18.20
N ALA A 260 15.79 -5.16 -18.21
CA ALA A 260 15.29 -4.40 -19.34
C ALA A 260 16.22 -3.25 -19.74
N ILE A 261 16.67 -2.42 -18.78
CA ILE A 261 17.64 -1.32 -19.05
C ILE A 261 18.96 -1.89 -19.61
N ARG A 262 19.52 -2.92 -19.00
CA ARG A 262 20.73 -3.59 -19.47
C ARG A 262 20.57 -4.13 -20.89
N THR A 263 19.40 -4.68 -21.21
CA THR A 263 19.09 -5.26 -22.51
C THR A 263 18.90 -4.21 -23.60
N CYS A 264 18.18 -3.10 -23.30
CA CYS A 264 17.95 -2.00 -24.24
C CYS A 264 19.19 -1.11 -24.43
N GLY A 265 20.03 -0.99 -23.40
CA GLY A 265 21.28 -0.21 -23.44
C GLY A 265 21.09 1.28 -23.15
N GLY A 266 22.14 2.07 -23.32
CA GLY A 266 22.25 3.46 -22.81
C GLY A 266 21.12 4.40 -23.15
N LEU A 267 20.53 4.32 -24.35
CA LEU A 267 19.41 5.20 -24.74
C LEU A 267 18.17 5.00 -23.87
N SER A 268 17.97 3.81 -23.31
CA SER A 268 16.81 3.54 -22.46
C SER A 268 16.84 4.24 -21.10
N MET A 269 17.98 4.82 -20.71
CA MET A 269 18.14 5.64 -19.50
C MET A 269 17.70 7.08 -19.67
N LEU A 270 17.36 7.52 -20.90
CA LEU A 270 16.96 8.88 -21.16
C LEU A 270 15.51 9.11 -20.67
N LYS A 271 15.26 10.26 -20.05
CA LYS A 271 13.92 10.66 -19.55
C LYS A 271 12.87 10.82 -20.66
N SER A 272 13.29 10.86 -21.93
CA SER A 272 12.40 10.85 -23.10
C SER A 272 11.76 9.46 -23.34
N LEU A 273 12.28 8.41 -22.69
CA LEU A 273 11.76 7.05 -22.77
C LEU A 273 11.23 6.58 -21.41
N ALA A 274 10.19 5.76 -21.42
CA ALA A 274 9.50 5.38 -20.19
C ALA A 274 10.29 4.44 -19.27
N LEU A 275 11.29 3.73 -19.79
CA LEU A 275 11.95 2.64 -19.05
C LEU A 275 12.74 3.15 -17.84
N GLU A 276 13.38 4.32 -17.92
CA GLU A 276 14.10 4.90 -16.80
C GLU A 276 13.18 5.18 -15.60
N ARG A 277 11.94 5.66 -15.88
CA ARG A 277 10.92 5.88 -14.86
C ARG A 277 10.42 4.55 -14.29
N ILE A 278 10.11 3.57 -15.15
CA ILE A 278 9.67 2.23 -14.71
C ILE A 278 10.71 1.62 -13.77
N TYR A 279 12.00 1.74 -14.08
CA TYR A 279 13.08 1.26 -13.22
C TYR A 279 13.13 1.96 -11.86
N ARG A 280 13.03 3.28 -11.82
CA ARG A 280 13.01 4.02 -10.56
C ARG A 280 11.77 3.71 -9.71
N ASP A 281 10.62 3.64 -10.36
CA ASP A 281 9.35 3.36 -9.68
C ASP A 281 9.32 1.93 -9.12
N SER A 282 9.83 0.95 -9.87
CA SER A 282 9.85 -0.45 -9.47
C SER A 282 10.67 -0.69 -8.19
N ARG A 283 11.75 0.09 -7.95
CA ARG A 283 12.58 -0.07 -6.75
C ARG A 283 11.84 0.26 -5.45
N CYS A 284 10.80 1.08 -5.51
CA CYS A 284 10.10 1.54 -4.32
C CYS A 284 9.23 0.45 -3.66
N GLY A 285 8.79 -0.56 -4.40
CA GLY A 285 7.78 -1.53 -3.96
C GLY A 285 8.18 -2.32 -2.72
N SER A 286 9.36 -2.91 -2.75
CA SER A 286 9.88 -3.76 -1.67
C SER A 286 10.18 -3.01 -0.36
N LEU A 287 10.17 -1.67 -0.40
CA LEU A 287 10.41 -0.82 0.76
C LEU A 287 9.12 -0.35 1.44
N MET A 288 7.95 -0.67 0.89
CA MET A 288 6.67 -0.16 1.37
C MET A 288 6.09 -1.01 2.48
N LEU A 289 5.79 -0.35 3.62
CA LEU A 289 5.02 -0.94 4.70
C LEU A 289 3.56 -1.19 4.26
N PRO A 290 2.86 -2.17 4.87
CA PRO A 290 3.29 -2.95 6.04
C PRO A 290 4.09 -4.22 5.71
N TRP A 291 4.21 -4.64 4.46
CA TRP A 291 4.87 -5.85 4.04
C TRP A 291 6.08 -5.53 3.13
N THR A 292 7.17 -5.04 3.75
CA THR A 292 8.44 -4.88 3.05
C THR A 292 9.05 -6.23 2.70
N ALA A 293 10.05 -6.24 1.81
CA ALA A 293 10.77 -7.47 1.45
C ALA A 293 11.32 -8.19 2.68
N GLU A 294 11.94 -7.44 3.61
CA GLU A 294 12.54 -7.98 4.83
C GLU A 294 11.49 -8.58 5.76
N ILE A 295 10.34 -7.94 5.92
CA ILE A 295 9.23 -8.47 6.73
C ILE A 295 8.70 -9.77 6.11
N CYS A 296 8.54 -9.84 4.80
CA CYS A 296 8.09 -11.05 4.12
C CYS A 296 9.08 -12.20 4.31
N LEU A 297 10.38 -11.93 4.14
CA LEU A 297 11.43 -12.93 4.32
C LEU A 297 11.53 -13.41 5.77
N ASP A 298 11.50 -12.49 6.74
CA ASP A 298 11.49 -12.83 8.17
C ASP A 298 10.34 -13.77 8.51
N ARG A 299 9.12 -13.42 8.08
CA ARG A 299 7.93 -14.25 8.34
C ARG A 299 8.02 -15.64 7.76
N ILE A 300 8.47 -15.76 6.50
CA ILE A 300 8.65 -17.05 5.83
C ILE A 300 9.77 -17.86 6.50
N GLY A 301 10.90 -17.22 6.82
CA GLY A 301 12.07 -17.87 7.42
C GLY A 301 11.79 -18.38 8.85
N ARG A 302 11.19 -17.53 9.68
CA ARG A 302 10.83 -17.90 11.06
C ARG A 302 9.87 -19.09 11.09
N GLU A 303 8.91 -19.10 10.19
CA GLU A 303 7.94 -20.17 10.10
C GLU A 303 8.55 -21.54 9.76
N ALA A 304 9.64 -21.55 8.99
CA ALA A 304 10.37 -22.78 8.65
C ALA A 304 11.33 -23.23 9.75
N LEU A 305 11.78 -22.32 10.63
CA LEU A 305 12.84 -22.59 11.59
C LEU A 305 12.36 -22.75 13.03
N TYR A 306 11.21 -22.18 13.39
CA TYR A 306 10.69 -22.18 14.76
C TYR A 306 9.36 -22.94 14.87
N GLU A 307 9.19 -23.68 15.94
CA GLU A 307 7.90 -24.23 16.31
C GLU A 307 7.00 -23.15 16.93
N SER A 308 5.69 -23.42 16.96
CA SER A 308 4.72 -22.46 17.49
C SER A 308 5.00 -22.16 18.98
N GLY A 309 5.33 -20.89 19.26
CA GLY A 309 5.66 -20.40 20.62
C GLY A 309 7.13 -20.47 20.97
N GLU A 310 8.00 -20.98 20.09
CA GLU A 310 9.44 -20.95 20.26
C GLU A 310 10.00 -19.55 19.96
N ASN A 311 10.92 -19.09 20.82
CA ASN A 311 11.58 -17.80 20.69
C ASN A 311 12.97 -17.85 21.34
N ASP A 312 14.01 -17.47 20.60
CA ASP A 312 15.39 -17.37 21.10
C ASP A 312 15.68 -16.03 21.83
N ASP A 313 14.74 -15.08 21.79
CA ASP A 313 14.87 -13.79 22.48
C ASP A 313 14.51 -13.92 23.98
N ALA A 314 15.20 -14.79 24.73
CA ALA A 314 15.03 -14.97 26.16
C ALA A 314 16.12 -14.22 26.95
#